data_961e4d0d81d1f987f218204f7e5f3e01
#
_entry.id   961e4d0d81d1f987f218204f7e5f3e01
#
_cell.length_a   1.000
_cell.length_b   1.000
_cell.length_c   1.000
_cell.angle_alpha   90.00
_cell.angle_beta   90.00
_cell.angle_gamma   90.00
#
_symmetry.space_group_name_H-M   'P 1'
#
loop_
_entity.id
_entity.type
_entity.pdbx_description
1 polymer ?
#
loop_
_entity_poly.entity_id
_entity_poly.type
_entity_poly.pdbx_seq_one_letter_code
_entity_poly.pdbx_strand_id
1 'polypeptide(L)'
;MMETTLTGTKGGRATASTAMTADELLRLPDDEYRYELVKGELRVMTPASPRHGRIAMRLGSLIEQHARQHKQGVVYAAETGFQLRQNPDTVRAADAAFVAQDRIPAEGEPEGYWAIAPDLVAEVVSASDSASAVHAKVADWLGAGCRLVWVVYPDTQTVTEYRSLTQIRVLTADQSLEGGDVLPGFDYQVGELFK
;
A
#
# COMPACT_ATOMS: atom_id res chain seq x y z
N MET A 1 -40.68 25.44 51.75
CA MET A 1 -39.45 24.78 51.28
C MET A 1 -39.78 24.01 49.98
N MET A 2 -39.47 24.61 48.85
CA MET A 2 -39.66 23.99 47.57
C MET A 2 -38.27 23.92 46.88
N GLU A 3 -37.75 22.72 46.71
CA GLU A 3 -36.53 22.47 45.95
C GLU A 3 -36.85 22.48 44.44
N THR A 4 -36.19 23.37 43.73
CA THR A 4 -36.28 23.43 42.27
C THR A 4 -35.09 22.68 41.68
N THR A 5 -35.33 21.50 41.11
CA THR A 5 -34.33 20.70 40.41
C THR A 5 -34.16 21.22 38.97
N LEU A 6 -33.01 21.82 38.69
CA LEU A 6 -32.62 22.21 37.31
C LEU A 6 -31.97 21.02 36.63
N THR A 7 -32.65 20.41 35.66
CA THR A 7 -32.10 19.43 34.72
C THR A 7 -31.46 20.19 33.54
N GLY A 8 -30.15 20.32 33.57
CA GLY A 8 -29.36 20.85 32.46
C GLY A 8 -28.98 19.74 31.50
N THR A 9 -29.67 19.64 30.36
CA THR A 9 -29.25 18.82 29.21
C THR A 9 -28.10 19.52 28.52
N LYS A 10 -26.86 19.04 28.71
CA LYS A 10 -25.72 19.41 27.90
C LYS A 10 -25.77 18.57 26.59
N GLY A 11 -26.34 19.15 25.54
CA GLY A 11 -26.16 18.69 24.18
C GLY A 11 -24.71 18.92 23.75
N GLY A 12 -23.88 17.91 23.91
CA GLY A 12 -22.54 17.88 23.31
C GLY A 12 -22.68 17.80 21.80
N ARG A 13 -22.44 18.93 21.11
CA ARG A 13 -22.28 18.97 19.68
C ARG A 13 -21.00 18.21 19.39
N ALA A 14 -21.11 16.97 18.87
CA ALA A 14 -19.99 16.24 18.31
C ALA A 14 -19.44 17.11 17.16
N THR A 15 -18.27 17.68 17.35
CA THR A 15 -17.50 18.27 16.25
C THR A 15 -17.14 17.11 15.33
N ALA A 16 -17.78 17.04 14.16
CA ALA A 16 -17.34 16.15 13.10
C ALA A 16 -15.87 16.51 12.83
N SER A 17 -14.95 15.63 13.16
CA SER A 17 -13.56 15.73 12.70
C SER A 17 -13.65 15.75 11.19
N THR A 18 -13.29 16.87 10.57
CA THR A 18 -13.16 16.94 9.13
C THR A 18 -12.10 15.93 8.70
N ALA A 19 -12.47 14.99 7.82
CA ALA A 19 -11.55 14.02 7.28
C ALA A 19 -10.40 14.77 6.57
N MET A 20 -9.17 14.37 6.85
CA MET A 20 -7.97 14.95 6.22
C MET A 20 -7.95 14.64 4.73
N THR A 21 -7.46 15.58 3.93
CA THR A 21 -7.29 15.42 2.49
C THR A 21 -5.85 15.01 2.13
N ALA A 22 -5.65 14.49 0.92
CA ALA A 22 -4.32 14.17 0.38
C ALA A 22 -3.43 15.43 0.31
N ASP A 23 -4.00 16.58 -0.04
CA ASP A 23 -3.29 17.85 -0.06
C ASP A 23 -2.84 18.34 1.33
N GLU A 24 -3.63 18.07 2.36
CA GLU A 24 -3.26 18.37 3.74
C GLU A 24 -2.18 17.42 4.22
N LEU A 25 -2.26 16.12 3.85
CA LEU A 25 -1.22 15.14 4.14
C LEU A 25 0.13 15.55 3.50
N LEU A 26 0.11 16.00 2.24
CA LEU A 26 1.32 16.42 1.53
C LEU A 26 2.01 17.65 2.16
N ARG A 27 1.25 18.49 2.89
CA ARG A 27 1.75 19.69 3.59
C ARG A 27 2.14 19.43 5.03
N LEU A 28 2.04 18.20 5.53
CA LEU A 28 2.54 17.89 6.86
C LEU A 28 4.05 18.23 6.95
N PRO A 29 4.53 18.66 8.11
CA PRO A 29 5.96 18.88 8.31
C PRO A 29 6.76 17.63 7.98
N ASP A 30 7.95 17.83 7.42
CA ASP A 30 8.94 16.74 7.28
C ASP A 30 9.47 16.41 8.68
N ASP A 31 8.88 15.39 9.28
CA ASP A 31 9.25 14.87 10.60
C ASP A 31 9.79 13.42 10.48
N GLU A 32 10.03 12.79 11.62
CA GLU A 32 10.61 11.43 11.69
C GLU A 32 9.60 10.32 11.30
N TYR A 33 8.35 10.68 10.94
CA TYR A 33 7.29 9.72 10.72
C TYR A 33 6.93 9.60 9.25
N ARG A 34 6.48 8.42 8.88
CA ARG A 34 5.82 8.14 7.60
C ARG A 34 4.34 8.10 7.83
N TYR A 35 3.61 8.59 6.85
CA TYR A 35 2.17 8.70 6.98
C TYR A 35 1.47 8.07 5.79
N GLU A 36 0.35 7.42 6.08
CA GLU A 36 -0.67 7.05 5.10
C GLU A 36 -1.99 7.73 5.48
N LEU A 37 -2.88 7.90 4.53
CA LEU A 37 -4.23 8.40 4.75
C LEU A 37 -5.24 7.32 4.38
N VAL A 38 -6.11 6.96 5.31
CA VAL A 38 -7.12 5.91 5.09
C VAL A 38 -8.49 6.47 5.37
N LYS A 39 -9.26 6.73 4.33
CA LYS A 39 -10.59 7.34 4.43
C LYS A 39 -10.60 8.64 5.24
N GLY A 40 -9.57 9.48 5.04
CA GLY A 40 -9.39 10.74 5.75
C GLY A 40 -8.82 10.61 7.17
N GLU A 41 -8.46 9.40 7.62
CA GLU A 41 -7.80 9.16 8.90
C GLU A 41 -6.29 9.01 8.70
N LEU A 42 -5.50 9.81 9.42
CA LEU A 42 -4.04 9.72 9.40
C LEU A 42 -3.56 8.44 10.08
N ARG A 43 -2.70 7.70 9.41
CA ARG A 43 -2.01 6.50 9.92
C ARG A 43 -0.52 6.77 9.99
N VAL A 44 0.04 6.64 11.18
CA VAL A 44 1.48 6.78 11.41
C VAL A 44 2.14 5.42 11.20
N MET A 45 3.18 5.38 10.39
CA MET A 45 3.96 4.18 10.11
C MET A 45 5.25 4.20 10.92
N THR A 46 5.60 3.07 11.49
CA THR A 46 6.87 2.90 12.21
C THR A 46 7.96 2.37 11.26
N PRO A 47 9.26 2.67 11.52
CA PRO A 47 10.34 2.10 10.74
C PRO A 47 10.28 0.56 10.72
N ALA A 48 10.53 -0.01 9.56
CA ALA A 48 10.50 -1.45 9.35
C ALA A 48 11.77 -2.14 9.90
N SER A 49 11.68 -3.44 10.17
CA SER A 49 12.84 -4.24 10.58
C SER A 49 13.86 -4.43 9.44
N PRO A 50 15.15 -4.72 9.75
CA PRO A 50 16.16 -5.00 8.71
C PRO A 50 15.75 -6.15 7.77
N ARG A 51 15.09 -7.18 8.28
CA ARG A 51 14.60 -8.31 7.48
C ARG A 51 13.54 -7.87 6.48
N HIS A 52 12.57 -7.07 6.91
CA HIS A 52 11.56 -6.49 6.05
C HIS A 52 12.20 -5.65 4.95
N GLY A 53 13.05 -4.68 5.31
CA GLY A 53 13.70 -3.79 4.34
C GLY A 53 14.54 -4.55 3.31
N ARG A 54 15.27 -5.61 3.73
CA ARG A 54 16.05 -6.46 2.82
C ARG A 54 15.17 -7.18 1.80
N ILE A 55 14.03 -7.73 2.23
CA ILE A 55 13.10 -8.45 1.34
C ILE A 55 12.41 -7.48 0.40
N ALA A 56 11.93 -6.34 0.90
CA ALA A 56 11.29 -5.29 0.10
C ALA A 56 12.25 -4.76 -0.98
N MET A 57 13.49 -4.44 -0.61
CA MET A 57 14.53 -4.00 -1.55
C MET A 57 14.85 -5.05 -2.59
N ARG A 58 14.99 -6.33 -2.19
CA ARG A 58 15.26 -7.42 -3.13
C ARG A 58 14.14 -7.57 -4.15
N LEU A 59 12.89 -7.64 -3.68
CA LEU A 59 11.73 -7.80 -4.55
C LEU A 59 11.56 -6.59 -5.49
N GLY A 60 11.65 -5.37 -4.96
CA GLY A 60 11.60 -4.15 -5.77
C GLY A 60 12.70 -4.10 -6.84
N SER A 61 13.95 -4.48 -6.49
CA SER A 61 15.06 -4.55 -7.45
C SER A 61 14.85 -5.58 -8.56
N LEU A 62 14.28 -6.74 -8.23
CA LEU A 62 13.98 -7.79 -9.22
C LEU A 62 12.91 -7.33 -10.21
N ILE A 63 11.83 -6.71 -9.70
CA ILE A 63 10.77 -6.15 -10.54
C ILE A 63 11.33 -5.04 -11.43
N GLU A 64 12.11 -4.11 -10.87
CA GLU A 64 12.74 -3.00 -11.61
C GLU A 64 13.69 -3.51 -12.69
N GLN A 65 14.57 -4.45 -12.38
CA GLN A 65 15.49 -5.03 -13.35
C GLN A 65 14.74 -5.64 -14.54
N HIS A 66 13.69 -6.41 -14.25
CA HIS A 66 12.87 -7.05 -15.28
C HIS A 66 12.10 -6.02 -16.12
N ALA A 67 11.37 -5.12 -15.46
CA ALA A 67 10.57 -4.08 -16.12
C ALA A 67 11.41 -3.20 -17.04
N ARG A 68 12.58 -2.76 -16.56
CA ARG A 68 13.53 -1.93 -17.31
C ARG A 68 14.12 -2.68 -18.51
N GLN A 69 14.54 -3.94 -18.32
CA GLN A 69 15.12 -4.76 -19.38
C GLN A 69 14.12 -4.96 -20.53
N HIS A 70 12.84 -5.13 -20.22
CA HIS A 70 11.79 -5.39 -21.19
C HIS A 70 10.97 -4.13 -21.56
N LYS A 71 11.33 -2.96 -21.04
CA LYS A 71 10.64 -1.67 -21.28
C LYS A 71 9.14 -1.74 -20.97
N GLN A 72 8.78 -2.41 -19.88
CA GLN A 72 7.39 -2.68 -19.52
C GLN A 72 6.77 -1.60 -18.64
N GLY A 73 7.59 -0.77 -17.97
CA GLY A 73 7.13 0.28 -17.07
C GLY A 73 8.18 0.71 -16.05
N VAL A 74 7.73 1.35 -14.99
CA VAL A 74 8.55 1.91 -13.92
C VAL A 74 8.16 1.34 -12.57
N VAL A 75 9.16 1.15 -11.70
CA VAL A 75 8.98 0.65 -10.34
C VAL A 75 9.24 1.79 -9.33
N TYR A 76 8.35 1.92 -8.38
CA TYR A 76 8.38 2.91 -7.32
C TYR A 76 8.68 2.21 -6.00
N ALA A 77 9.60 2.76 -5.23
CA ALA A 77 10.01 2.25 -3.93
C ALA A 77 9.03 2.66 -2.81
N ALA A 78 9.24 2.13 -1.62
CA ALA A 78 8.55 2.55 -0.42
C ALA A 78 8.55 4.08 -0.27
N GLU A 79 7.52 4.61 0.37
CA GLU A 79 7.24 6.04 0.56
C GLU A 79 6.61 6.76 -0.65
N THR A 80 6.55 6.13 -1.82
CA THR A 80 5.81 6.71 -2.95
C THR A 80 4.31 6.61 -2.69
N GLY A 81 3.66 7.76 -2.54
CA GLY A 81 2.23 7.83 -2.23
C GLY A 81 1.35 7.76 -3.47
N PHE A 82 0.37 6.86 -3.43
CA PHE A 82 -0.68 6.75 -4.44
C PHE A 82 -2.02 7.12 -3.84
N GLN A 83 -2.71 8.10 -4.42
CA GLN A 83 -4.06 8.48 -4.01
C GLN A 83 -5.09 7.54 -4.64
N LEU A 84 -5.51 6.56 -3.86
CA LEU A 84 -6.38 5.47 -4.32
C LEU A 84 -7.86 5.85 -4.34
N ARG A 85 -8.24 6.86 -3.57
CA ARG A 85 -9.64 7.30 -3.42
C ARG A 85 -9.69 8.77 -3.03
N GLN A 86 -10.78 9.42 -3.42
CA GLN A 86 -11.18 10.76 -2.99
C GLN A 86 -12.54 10.72 -2.28
N ASN A 87 -12.76 11.65 -1.38
CA ASN A 87 -14.01 11.89 -0.65
C ASN A 87 -14.61 10.66 0.08
N PRO A 88 -14.05 10.15 1.17
CA PRO A 88 -12.83 10.62 1.85
C PRO A 88 -11.55 10.04 1.23
N ASP A 89 -10.47 10.81 1.32
CA ASP A 89 -9.21 10.49 0.67
C ASP A 89 -8.53 9.26 1.28
N THR A 90 -7.91 8.47 0.40
CA THR A 90 -7.04 7.36 0.79
C THR A 90 -5.75 7.47 -0.01
N VAL A 91 -4.64 7.64 0.70
CA VAL A 91 -3.27 7.62 0.15
C VAL A 91 -2.51 6.48 0.80
N ARG A 92 -2.01 5.57 -0.03
CA ARG A 92 -1.21 4.42 0.41
C ARG A 92 0.17 4.46 -0.21
N ALA A 93 1.15 3.92 0.51
CA ALA A 93 2.48 3.64 0.01
C ALA A 93 2.77 2.14 0.12
N ALA A 94 3.19 1.53 -0.97
CA ALA A 94 3.58 0.12 -1.02
C ALA A 94 5.08 -0.03 -0.75
N ASP A 95 5.54 -1.21 -0.33
CA ASP A 95 6.96 -1.50 -0.23
C ASP A 95 7.65 -1.53 -1.61
N ALA A 96 6.93 -1.96 -2.64
CA ALA A 96 7.27 -1.75 -4.05
C ALA A 96 6.00 -1.69 -4.89
N ALA A 97 5.98 -0.82 -5.90
CA ALA A 97 4.86 -0.67 -6.81
C ALA A 97 5.36 -0.59 -8.25
N PHE A 98 4.66 -1.22 -9.18
CA PHE A 98 4.95 -1.15 -10.62
C PHE A 98 3.78 -0.52 -11.36
N VAL A 99 4.10 0.41 -12.26
CA VAL A 99 3.14 1.04 -13.18
C VAL A 99 3.57 0.72 -14.61
N ALA A 100 2.66 0.20 -15.41
CA ALA A 100 2.91 -0.16 -16.79
C ALA A 100 3.23 1.06 -17.66
N GLN A 101 4.08 0.90 -18.66
CA GLN A 101 4.62 1.99 -19.48
C GLN A 101 3.54 2.82 -20.19
N ASP A 102 2.48 2.18 -20.63
CA ASP A 102 1.35 2.81 -21.32
C ASP A 102 0.45 3.65 -20.40
N ARG A 103 0.63 3.53 -19.09
CA ARG A 103 -0.09 4.31 -18.08
C ARG A 103 0.70 5.50 -17.53
N ILE A 104 1.97 5.62 -17.91
CA ILE A 104 2.82 6.75 -17.50
C ILE A 104 2.53 7.92 -18.46
N PRO A 105 2.11 9.10 -17.94
CA PRO A 105 1.87 10.27 -18.78
C PRO A 105 3.13 10.71 -19.53
N ALA A 106 2.95 11.28 -20.73
CA ALA A 106 4.07 11.77 -21.54
C ALA A 106 4.81 12.94 -20.86
N GLU A 107 4.11 13.70 -20.03
CA GLU A 107 4.63 14.79 -19.19
C GLU A 107 5.37 14.33 -17.95
N GLY A 108 5.35 13.01 -17.66
CA GLY A 108 6.00 12.40 -16.50
C GLY A 108 5.09 12.28 -15.29
N GLU A 109 5.70 11.92 -14.15
CA GLU A 109 5.04 11.74 -12.87
C GLU A 109 4.62 13.10 -12.26
N PRO A 110 3.53 13.15 -11.47
CA PRO A 110 3.12 14.36 -10.77
C PRO A 110 4.09 14.71 -9.63
N GLU A 111 4.16 16.01 -9.26
CA GLU A 111 4.94 16.45 -8.09
C GLU A 111 4.33 16.01 -6.74
N GLY A 112 3.04 15.68 -6.70
CA GLY A 112 2.32 15.23 -5.51
C GLY A 112 2.02 13.74 -5.51
N TYR A 113 1.03 13.33 -4.71
CA TYR A 113 0.57 11.94 -4.75
C TYR A 113 -0.08 11.62 -6.10
N TRP A 114 0.26 10.45 -6.62
CA TRP A 114 -0.27 10.04 -7.91
C TRP A 114 -1.68 9.45 -7.77
N ALA A 115 -2.66 10.06 -8.45
CA ALA A 115 -4.07 9.66 -8.38
C ALA A 115 -4.38 8.45 -9.27
N ILE A 116 -3.59 7.38 -9.14
CA ILE A 116 -3.78 6.08 -9.80
C ILE A 116 -3.52 4.95 -8.81
N ALA A 117 -4.04 3.76 -9.12
CA ALA A 117 -3.53 2.53 -8.53
C ALA A 117 -2.40 1.98 -9.41
N PRO A 118 -1.25 1.52 -8.84
CA PRO A 118 -0.25 0.76 -9.59
C PRO A 118 -0.85 -0.52 -10.19
N ASP A 119 -0.20 -1.07 -11.21
CA ASP A 119 -0.63 -2.35 -11.81
C ASP A 119 -0.26 -3.54 -10.93
N LEU A 120 0.91 -3.48 -10.30
CA LEU A 120 1.37 -4.47 -9.33
C LEU A 120 1.85 -3.77 -8.06
N VAL A 121 1.51 -4.33 -6.91
CA VAL A 121 1.97 -3.90 -5.59
C VAL A 121 2.56 -5.08 -4.85
N ALA A 122 3.69 -4.86 -4.19
CA ALA A 122 4.29 -5.79 -3.24
C ALA A 122 4.29 -5.19 -1.83
N GLU A 123 3.79 -5.94 -0.87
CA GLU A 123 3.73 -5.61 0.55
C GLU A 123 4.45 -6.69 1.35
N VAL A 124 5.38 -6.33 2.20
CA VAL A 124 6.10 -7.26 3.07
C VAL A 124 5.55 -7.13 4.48
N VAL A 125 4.97 -8.19 5.00
CA VAL A 125 4.35 -8.19 6.33
C VAL A 125 5.42 -8.05 7.41
N SER A 126 5.18 -7.14 8.36
CA SER A 126 5.99 -6.95 9.55
C SER A 126 5.35 -7.64 10.77
N ALA A 127 6.13 -7.85 11.85
CA ALA A 127 5.63 -8.47 13.07
C ALA A 127 4.53 -7.64 13.78
N SER A 128 4.42 -6.35 13.47
CA SER A 128 3.39 -5.46 14.03
C SER A 128 2.09 -5.48 13.24
N ASP A 129 2.06 -6.08 12.04
CA ASP A 129 0.88 -6.07 11.18
C ASP A 129 -0.14 -7.10 11.64
N SER A 130 -1.38 -6.66 11.85
CA SER A 130 -2.48 -7.58 12.05
C SER A 130 -3.00 -8.13 10.72
N ALA A 131 -3.53 -9.36 10.73
CA ALA A 131 -4.14 -9.94 9.53
C ALA A 131 -5.26 -9.06 8.95
N SER A 132 -6.03 -8.38 9.80
CA SER A 132 -7.08 -7.44 9.37
C SER A 132 -6.50 -6.20 8.70
N ALA A 133 -5.37 -5.66 9.18
CA ALA A 133 -4.71 -4.51 8.56
C ALA A 133 -4.15 -4.86 7.18
N VAL A 134 -3.48 -6.03 7.05
CA VAL A 134 -2.99 -6.53 5.75
C VAL A 134 -4.14 -6.71 4.78
N HIS A 135 -5.23 -7.37 5.21
CA HIS A 135 -6.41 -7.56 4.36
C HIS A 135 -7.05 -6.24 3.91
N ALA A 136 -7.17 -5.26 4.82
CA ALA A 136 -7.70 -3.93 4.49
C ALA A 136 -6.81 -3.22 3.45
N LYS A 137 -5.48 -3.31 3.58
CA LYS A 137 -4.53 -2.72 2.63
C LYS A 137 -4.64 -3.37 1.25
N VAL A 138 -4.74 -4.70 1.17
CA VAL A 138 -5.00 -5.43 -0.08
C VAL A 138 -6.33 -5.00 -0.71
N ALA A 139 -7.39 -4.87 0.10
CA ALA A 139 -8.70 -4.43 -0.39
C ALA A 139 -8.68 -2.99 -0.92
N ASP A 140 -7.90 -2.09 -0.30
CA ASP A 140 -7.73 -0.71 -0.80
C ASP A 140 -7.03 -0.71 -2.16
N TRP A 141 -5.93 -1.48 -2.34
CA TRP A 141 -5.21 -1.60 -3.61
C TRP A 141 -6.09 -2.17 -4.74
N LEU A 142 -6.70 -3.33 -4.51
CA LEU A 142 -7.56 -3.98 -5.50
C LEU A 142 -8.81 -3.15 -5.82
N GLY A 143 -9.42 -2.54 -4.80
CA GLY A 143 -10.59 -1.68 -4.95
C GLY A 143 -10.32 -0.40 -5.74
N ALA A 144 -9.07 0.05 -5.79
CA ALA A 144 -8.62 1.17 -6.60
C ALA A 144 -8.22 0.79 -8.04
N GLY A 145 -8.17 -0.52 -8.35
CA GLY A 145 -7.86 -1.01 -9.69
C GLY A 145 -6.45 -1.62 -9.85
N CYS A 146 -5.72 -1.84 -8.75
CA CYS A 146 -4.50 -2.65 -8.80
C CYS A 146 -4.84 -4.07 -9.28
N ARG A 147 -4.08 -4.57 -10.27
CA ARG A 147 -4.37 -5.84 -10.95
C ARG A 147 -3.72 -7.05 -10.30
N LEU A 148 -2.64 -6.80 -9.54
CA LEU A 148 -1.85 -7.84 -8.88
C LEU A 148 -1.27 -7.33 -7.57
N VAL A 149 -1.58 -7.99 -6.46
CA VAL A 149 -1.00 -7.67 -5.16
C VAL A 149 -0.27 -8.90 -4.62
N TRP A 150 1.01 -8.74 -4.30
CA TRP A 150 1.81 -9.75 -3.62
C TRP A 150 1.99 -9.36 -2.16
N VAL A 151 1.54 -10.22 -1.26
CA VAL A 151 1.78 -10.08 0.18
C VAL A 151 2.81 -11.11 0.60
N VAL A 152 3.98 -10.64 0.98
CA VAL A 152 5.13 -11.47 1.36
C VAL A 152 5.12 -11.68 2.87
N TYR A 153 5.15 -12.92 3.31
CA TYR A 153 5.19 -13.33 4.72
C TYR A 153 6.58 -13.89 5.07
N PRO A 154 7.46 -13.07 5.69
CA PRO A 154 8.83 -13.48 5.99
C PRO A 154 8.93 -14.68 6.95
N ASP A 155 8.00 -14.80 7.90
CA ASP A 155 8.07 -15.84 8.93
C ASP A 155 7.72 -17.25 8.40
N THR A 156 6.76 -17.32 7.48
CA THR A 156 6.35 -18.57 6.83
C THR A 156 7.09 -18.83 5.52
N GLN A 157 7.86 -17.84 5.03
CA GLN A 157 8.53 -17.87 3.73
C GLN A 157 7.56 -18.16 2.58
N THR A 158 6.40 -17.50 2.62
CA THR A 158 5.36 -17.62 1.60
C THR A 158 5.03 -16.27 0.99
N VAL A 159 4.43 -16.30 -0.21
CA VAL A 159 3.82 -15.14 -0.84
C VAL A 159 2.36 -15.44 -1.12
N THR A 160 1.46 -14.56 -0.71
CA THR A 160 0.07 -14.63 -1.15
C THR A 160 -0.15 -13.68 -2.31
N GLU A 161 -0.54 -14.22 -3.44
CA GLU A 161 -0.92 -13.49 -4.65
C GLU A 161 -2.42 -13.22 -4.64
N TYR A 162 -2.80 -11.96 -4.87
CA TYR A 162 -4.19 -11.54 -5.03
C TYR A 162 -4.40 -10.91 -6.40
N ARG A 163 -5.33 -11.45 -7.18
CA ARG A 163 -5.87 -10.82 -8.39
C ARG A 163 -7.26 -10.23 -8.14
N SER A 164 -7.94 -10.71 -7.13
CA SER A 164 -9.15 -10.16 -6.53
C SER A 164 -9.26 -10.69 -5.10
N LEU A 165 -10.27 -10.23 -4.34
CA LEU A 165 -10.54 -10.77 -2.99
C LEU A 165 -11.05 -12.23 -3.00
N THR A 166 -11.36 -12.78 -4.18
CA THR A 166 -11.80 -14.17 -4.36
C THR A 166 -10.87 -15.00 -5.23
N GLN A 167 -9.88 -14.40 -5.88
CA GLN A 167 -8.85 -15.07 -6.66
C GLN A 167 -7.50 -14.89 -5.96
N ILE A 168 -7.19 -15.87 -5.13
CA ILE A 168 -6.06 -15.84 -4.21
C ILE A 168 -5.24 -17.13 -4.39
N ARG A 169 -3.91 -17.01 -4.47
CA ARG A 169 -2.98 -18.13 -4.44
C ARG A 169 -1.96 -17.93 -3.32
N VAL A 170 -1.66 -18.97 -2.58
CA VAL A 170 -0.53 -18.99 -1.64
C VAL A 170 0.60 -19.77 -2.29
N LEU A 171 1.75 -19.13 -2.41
CA LEU A 171 2.96 -19.69 -3.00
C LEU A 171 3.97 -20.01 -1.89
N THR A 172 4.49 -21.24 -1.92
CA THR A 172 5.53 -21.74 -1.00
C THR A 172 6.93 -21.52 -1.61
N ALA A 173 7.97 -21.73 -0.80
CA ALA A 173 9.35 -21.42 -1.18
C ALA A 173 9.85 -22.18 -2.43
N ASP A 174 9.25 -23.32 -2.75
CA ASP A 174 9.55 -24.17 -3.92
C ASP A 174 8.79 -23.77 -5.20
N GLN A 175 7.88 -22.80 -5.10
CA GLN A 175 7.08 -22.31 -6.22
C GLN A 175 7.62 -20.99 -6.76
N SER A 176 7.19 -20.65 -7.98
CA SER A 176 7.54 -19.40 -8.66
C SER A 176 6.51 -18.29 -8.42
N LEU A 177 7.02 -17.09 -8.24
CA LEU A 177 6.27 -15.83 -8.25
C LEU A 177 6.27 -15.30 -9.69
N GLU A 178 5.10 -15.30 -10.32
CA GLU A 178 4.93 -14.96 -11.73
C GLU A 178 4.17 -13.65 -11.90
N GLY A 179 4.68 -12.76 -12.76
CA GLY A 179 4.02 -11.50 -13.08
C GLY A 179 2.76 -11.64 -13.94
N GLY A 180 2.61 -12.77 -14.64
CA GLY A 180 1.47 -13.06 -15.50
C GLY A 180 1.32 -12.02 -16.62
N ASP A 181 0.08 -11.52 -16.79
CA ASP A 181 -0.27 -10.48 -17.76
C ASP A 181 0.05 -9.05 -17.28
N VAL A 182 0.36 -8.87 -15.99
CA VAL A 182 0.69 -7.56 -15.41
C VAL A 182 2.16 -7.22 -15.62
N LEU A 183 3.04 -8.20 -15.45
CA LEU A 183 4.49 -8.08 -15.66
C LEU A 183 4.96 -9.28 -16.48
N PRO A 184 4.71 -9.30 -17.81
CA PRO A 184 4.94 -10.46 -18.66
C PRO A 184 6.37 -10.97 -18.63
N GLY A 185 6.55 -12.28 -18.45
CA GLY A 185 7.85 -12.96 -18.41
C GLY A 185 8.59 -12.85 -17.08
N PHE A 186 8.06 -12.13 -16.09
CA PHE A 186 8.63 -12.15 -14.73
C PHE A 186 8.33 -13.51 -14.10
N ASP A 187 9.38 -14.18 -13.65
CA ASP A 187 9.37 -15.47 -12.95
C ASP A 187 10.52 -15.49 -11.95
N TYR A 188 10.22 -15.72 -10.68
CA TYR A 188 11.24 -15.78 -9.65
C TYR A 188 10.86 -16.75 -8.52
N GLN A 189 11.79 -17.62 -8.14
CA GLN A 189 11.53 -18.61 -7.09
C GLN A 189 11.32 -17.93 -5.73
N VAL A 190 10.18 -18.18 -5.09
CA VAL A 190 9.77 -17.55 -3.82
C VAL A 190 10.81 -17.70 -2.73
N GLY A 191 11.42 -18.89 -2.59
CA GLY A 191 12.44 -19.16 -1.56
C GLY A 191 13.68 -18.28 -1.66
N GLU A 192 14.03 -17.79 -2.86
CA GLU A 192 15.19 -16.92 -3.08
C GLU A 192 14.99 -15.51 -2.49
N LEU A 193 13.74 -15.09 -2.28
CA LEU A 193 13.45 -13.80 -1.64
C LEU A 193 13.96 -13.74 -0.20
N PHE A 194 14.04 -14.86 0.49
CA PHE A 194 14.32 -14.94 1.92
C PHE A 194 15.79 -15.21 2.28
N LYS A 195 16.64 -15.52 1.29
CA LYS A 195 18.07 -15.81 1.48
C LYS A 195 18.94 -14.59 1.80
#